data_1d57d1b2d5cfc6331751111dcaa513e4
#
_entry.id   1d57d1b2d5cfc6331751111dcaa513e4
#
_cell.length_a   1.000
_cell.length_b   1.000
_cell.length_c   1.000
_cell.angle_alpha   90.00
_cell.angle_beta   90.00
_cell.angle_gamma   90.00
#
_symmetry.space_group_name_H-M   'P 1'
#
loop_
_entity.id
_entity.type
_entity.pdbx_description
1 polymer ?
#
loop_
_entity_poly.entity_id
_entity_poly.type
_entity_poly.pdbx_seq_one_letter_code
_entity_poly.pdbx_strand_id
1 'polypeptide(L)'
;MTATDFIVAIELGSSKITGIAGKKLPDGSIQVLAMASENASDCIRKGVIYNLDKTTLSLTSIIKKLESILKVSIGKVYIGMGGQSLRTIRNTEVRHLEEETKISQELIDTIKDSTRGVPIVGYQILGVAPQEYKVGNDLVTEPVGVQTDHIEGRFLNIIARKNLKENIYQCCEYVPIEVAEDADDLISPLVLADAVLTNSEKRSGCVLVDFGADTTTVSIYKNNILRHLAVIPLGGNNITKDICSQQIEEEDAEALKQQFGQAYIEPKEDDDENKVYSLGGKCSINAILLEDIIEARVNEILDNVLNQISLSGYENKLLAGAILTGGGINLKNMEVAFTKRTKIEKVRMAKETQITLKGIEIKKDGSTNTLIALLAAGKEDCSLVKPEPTKPEPVKKLSSATVIEGQLFTTDGRSPAEVEEEEELKRKMEKEAIFAEQKAKKEALEAEKKRKAECEELIQEAVQLKNEEKYGEAMKKLKRASAMNIPEKEEAINAIEQEVKELKEKNSITGKLAKFFTTILDED
;
A
#
# COMPACT_ATOMS: atom_id res chain seq x y z
N MET A 1 -18.28 -15.30 -20.55
CA MET A 1 -17.94 -15.08 -19.13
C MET A 1 -18.71 -16.09 -18.33
N THR A 2 -18.01 -16.96 -17.65
CA THR A 2 -18.61 -17.96 -16.76
C THR A 2 -19.27 -17.28 -15.57
N ALA A 3 -20.25 -17.90 -14.93
CA ALA A 3 -21.02 -17.30 -13.83
C ALA A 3 -20.20 -17.03 -12.54
N THR A 4 -18.90 -17.34 -12.57
CA THR A 4 -17.97 -17.31 -11.46
C THR A 4 -16.98 -16.15 -11.45
N ASP A 5 -16.93 -15.33 -12.52
CA ASP A 5 -15.94 -14.25 -12.63
C ASP A 5 -16.31 -13.07 -11.71
N PHE A 6 -15.50 -12.80 -10.69
CA PHE A 6 -15.66 -11.67 -9.78
C PHE A 6 -14.31 -11.09 -9.35
N ILE A 7 -14.32 -9.81 -9.01
CA ILE A 7 -13.16 -9.08 -8.50
C ILE A 7 -13.33 -8.91 -6.99
N VAL A 8 -12.24 -9.05 -6.23
CA VAL A 8 -12.21 -8.77 -4.80
C VAL A 8 -11.21 -7.65 -4.54
N ALA A 9 -11.66 -6.59 -3.89
CA ALA A 9 -10.80 -5.48 -3.47
C ALA A 9 -10.81 -5.33 -1.94
N ILE A 10 -9.65 -4.98 -1.38
CA ILE A 10 -9.48 -4.73 0.06
C ILE A 10 -8.85 -3.36 0.27
N GLU A 11 -9.48 -2.56 1.09
CA GLU A 11 -8.95 -1.28 1.57
C GLU A 11 -8.41 -1.44 2.98
N LEU A 12 -7.16 -1.06 3.18
CA LEU A 12 -6.47 -1.07 4.48
C LEU A 12 -6.56 0.31 5.12
N GLY A 13 -7.74 0.64 5.64
CA GLY A 13 -7.97 1.92 6.33
C GLY A 13 -7.49 1.89 7.79
N SER A 14 -7.24 3.06 8.39
CA SER A 14 -6.79 3.16 9.79
C SER A 14 -7.91 2.95 10.82
N SER A 15 -9.17 3.13 10.44
CA SER A 15 -10.31 2.83 11.33
C SER A 15 -10.88 1.45 11.09
N LYS A 16 -10.89 0.99 9.85
CA LYS A 16 -11.42 -0.33 9.45
C LYS A 16 -10.69 -0.86 8.23
N ILE A 17 -10.52 -2.19 8.17
CA ILE A 17 -10.18 -2.91 6.95
C ILE A 17 -11.49 -3.34 6.32
N THR A 18 -11.67 -3.07 5.04
CA THR A 18 -12.92 -3.40 4.35
C THR A 18 -12.62 -4.15 3.06
N GLY A 19 -13.26 -5.29 2.88
CA GLY A 19 -13.23 -6.08 1.66
C GLY A 19 -14.57 -6.00 0.92
N ILE A 20 -14.51 -5.93 -0.39
CA ILE A 20 -15.67 -5.92 -1.29
C ILE A 20 -15.44 -6.88 -2.45
N ALA A 21 -16.49 -7.59 -2.83
CA ALA A 21 -16.50 -8.42 -4.03
C ALA A 21 -17.58 -7.92 -4.99
N GLY A 22 -17.23 -7.86 -6.27
CA GLY A 22 -18.16 -7.38 -7.29
C GLY A 22 -17.84 -7.91 -8.67
N LYS A 23 -18.80 -7.74 -9.58
CA LYS A 23 -18.70 -8.14 -10.98
C LYS A 23 -18.91 -6.94 -11.90
N LYS A 24 -18.01 -6.74 -12.86
CA LYS A 24 -18.19 -5.72 -13.89
C LYS A 24 -19.26 -6.19 -14.89
N LEU A 25 -20.22 -5.34 -15.17
CA LEU A 25 -21.28 -5.61 -16.12
C LEU A 25 -20.95 -5.00 -17.50
N PRO A 26 -21.53 -5.51 -18.59
CA PRO A 26 -21.27 -5.02 -19.94
C PRO A 26 -21.63 -3.55 -20.16
N ASP A 27 -22.51 -2.98 -19.33
CA ASP A 27 -22.92 -1.57 -19.38
C ASP A 27 -21.93 -0.63 -18.63
N GLY A 28 -20.81 -1.18 -18.12
CA GLY A 28 -19.81 -0.43 -17.37
C GLY A 28 -20.13 -0.25 -15.88
N SER A 29 -21.32 -0.68 -15.41
CA SER A 29 -21.65 -0.68 -14.00
C SER A 29 -21.01 -1.87 -13.26
N ILE A 30 -20.90 -1.77 -11.94
CA ILE A 30 -20.38 -2.84 -11.08
C ILE A 30 -21.50 -3.37 -10.20
N GLN A 31 -21.76 -4.67 -10.29
CA GLN A 31 -22.66 -5.36 -9.37
C GLN A 31 -21.88 -5.77 -8.12
N VAL A 32 -22.22 -5.18 -6.98
CA VAL A 32 -21.65 -5.56 -5.67
C VAL A 32 -22.32 -6.83 -5.18
N LEU A 33 -21.51 -7.86 -4.90
CA LEU A 33 -21.95 -9.20 -4.51
C LEU A 33 -21.85 -9.41 -3.00
N ALA A 34 -20.75 -8.94 -2.39
CA ALA A 34 -20.48 -9.10 -0.97
C ALA A 34 -19.62 -7.95 -0.45
N MET A 35 -19.77 -7.63 0.84
CA MET A 35 -18.94 -6.65 1.55
C MET A 35 -18.76 -7.10 2.99
N ALA A 36 -17.55 -6.96 3.54
CA ALA A 36 -17.22 -7.29 4.91
C ALA A 36 -16.20 -6.30 5.47
N SER A 37 -16.25 -6.02 6.77
CA SER A 37 -15.28 -5.12 7.41
C SER A 37 -14.90 -5.62 8.80
N GLU A 38 -13.68 -5.24 9.24
CA GLU A 38 -13.11 -5.45 10.57
C GLU A 38 -12.53 -4.14 11.10
N ASN A 39 -12.47 -3.99 12.42
CA ASN A 39 -11.79 -2.85 13.06
C ASN A 39 -10.28 -2.92 12.79
N ALA A 40 -9.66 -1.77 12.51
CA ALA A 40 -8.24 -1.67 12.18
C ALA A 40 -7.42 -0.87 13.20
N SER A 41 -8.03 -0.24 14.20
CA SER A 41 -7.36 0.66 15.15
C SER A 41 -6.15 0.03 15.84
N ASP A 42 -6.19 -1.30 16.04
CA ASP A 42 -5.15 -2.08 16.71
C ASP A 42 -4.07 -2.63 15.77
N CYS A 43 -4.16 -2.42 14.47
CA CYS A 43 -3.24 -3.04 13.51
C CYS A 43 -2.78 -2.11 12.39
N ILE A 44 -3.53 -1.05 12.08
CA ILE A 44 -3.15 -0.06 11.05
C ILE A 44 -3.11 1.33 11.68
N ARG A 45 -2.01 2.06 11.47
CA ARG A 45 -1.84 3.45 11.90
C ARG A 45 -1.37 4.31 10.75
N LYS A 46 -2.04 5.44 10.55
CA LYS A 46 -1.71 6.37 9.47
C LYS A 46 -1.62 5.69 8.10
N GLY A 47 -2.52 4.71 7.85
CA GLY A 47 -2.57 3.94 6.62
C GLY A 47 -1.43 2.92 6.43
N VAL A 48 -0.63 2.63 7.47
CA VAL A 48 0.47 1.66 7.40
C VAL A 48 0.25 0.55 8.42
N ILE A 49 0.43 -0.68 7.99
CA ILE A 49 0.36 -1.86 8.88
C ILE A 49 1.51 -1.77 9.88
N TYR A 50 1.21 -1.76 11.18
CA TYR A 50 2.20 -1.81 12.25
C TYR A 50 2.16 -3.12 13.05
N ASN A 51 1.03 -3.86 12.99
CA ASN A 51 0.90 -5.17 13.60
C ASN A 51 0.47 -6.20 12.54
N LEU A 52 1.44 -6.98 12.07
CA LEU A 52 1.23 -7.97 11.00
C LEU A 52 0.25 -9.06 11.42
N ASP A 53 0.41 -9.62 12.63
CA ASP A 53 -0.41 -10.74 13.10
C ASP A 53 -1.90 -10.36 13.21
N LYS A 54 -2.19 -9.20 13.82
CA LYS A 54 -3.57 -8.69 13.91
C LYS A 54 -4.16 -8.37 12.53
N THR A 55 -3.36 -7.78 11.63
CA THR A 55 -3.82 -7.49 10.26
C THR A 55 -4.13 -8.78 9.51
N THR A 56 -3.28 -9.79 9.63
CA THR A 56 -3.49 -11.12 9.03
C THR A 56 -4.78 -11.79 9.54
N LEU A 57 -5.04 -11.70 10.85
CA LEU A 57 -6.30 -12.19 11.43
C LEU A 57 -7.52 -11.47 10.86
N SER A 58 -7.46 -10.14 10.77
CA SER A 58 -8.55 -9.33 10.20
C SER A 58 -8.78 -9.64 8.73
N LEU A 59 -7.71 -9.78 7.92
CA LEU A 59 -7.79 -10.19 6.51
C LEU A 59 -8.41 -11.58 6.37
N THR A 60 -7.96 -12.53 7.19
CA THR A 60 -8.53 -13.90 7.20
C THR A 60 -10.02 -13.88 7.52
N SER A 61 -10.44 -13.08 8.49
CA SER A 61 -11.86 -12.93 8.85
C SER A 61 -12.67 -12.35 7.69
N ILE A 62 -12.17 -11.29 7.04
CA ILE A 62 -12.83 -10.65 5.90
C ILE A 62 -12.98 -11.64 4.73
N ILE A 63 -11.90 -12.34 4.36
CA ILE A 63 -11.93 -13.34 3.28
C ILE A 63 -12.98 -14.42 3.57
N LYS A 64 -12.97 -15.01 4.77
CA LYS A 64 -13.97 -16.01 5.15
C LYS A 64 -15.41 -15.49 5.10
N LYS A 65 -15.65 -14.24 5.54
CA LYS A 65 -16.98 -13.62 5.44
C LYS A 65 -17.41 -13.45 3.99
N LEU A 66 -16.52 -12.97 3.11
CA LEU A 66 -16.80 -12.83 1.68
C LEU A 66 -17.06 -14.20 1.03
N GLU A 67 -16.21 -15.20 1.26
CA GLU A 67 -16.40 -16.57 0.74
C GLU A 67 -17.71 -17.21 1.22
N SER A 68 -18.09 -16.96 2.47
CA SER A 68 -19.36 -17.48 3.01
C SER A 68 -20.59 -16.91 2.29
N ILE A 69 -20.52 -15.66 1.82
CA ILE A 69 -21.59 -15.01 1.04
C ILE A 69 -21.54 -15.45 -0.42
N LEU A 70 -20.36 -15.45 -1.01
CA LEU A 70 -20.14 -15.78 -2.43
C LEU A 70 -20.32 -17.27 -2.73
N LYS A 71 -20.13 -18.14 -1.72
CA LYS A 71 -20.06 -19.61 -1.85
C LYS A 71 -18.97 -20.11 -2.80
N VAL A 72 -17.93 -19.29 -3.00
CA VAL A 72 -16.76 -19.57 -3.85
C VAL A 72 -15.51 -19.14 -3.09
N SER A 73 -14.43 -19.92 -3.20
CA SER A 73 -13.15 -19.58 -2.59
C SER A 73 -12.45 -18.46 -3.36
N ILE A 74 -11.80 -17.56 -2.61
CA ILE A 74 -11.05 -16.44 -3.12
C ILE A 74 -9.58 -16.83 -3.21
N GLY A 75 -8.97 -16.71 -4.38
CA GLY A 75 -7.55 -16.99 -4.62
C GLY A 75 -6.71 -15.72 -4.72
N LYS A 76 -7.28 -14.64 -5.26
CA LYS A 76 -6.58 -13.37 -5.49
C LYS A 76 -7.36 -12.20 -4.92
N VAL A 77 -6.65 -11.11 -4.60
CA VAL A 77 -7.25 -9.84 -4.12
C VAL A 77 -6.50 -8.63 -4.67
N TYR A 78 -7.23 -7.54 -4.82
CA TYR A 78 -6.69 -6.22 -5.13
C TYR A 78 -6.55 -5.41 -3.85
N ILE A 79 -5.34 -5.02 -3.49
CA ILE A 79 -5.05 -4.20 -2.31
C ILE A 79 -4.38 -2.91 -2.74
N GLY A 80 -4.97 -1.77 -2.39
CA GLY A 80 -4.40 -0.48 -2.71
C GLY A 80 -3.35 -0.03 -1.72
N MET A 81 -2.25 0.52 -2.23
CA MET A 81 -1.19 1.10 -1.41
C MET A 81 -1.48 2.56 -1.10
N GLY A 82 -1.53 2.91 0.18
CA GLY A 82 -1.74 4.26 0.69
C GLY A 82 -1.17 4.42 2.10
N GLY A 83 -1.15 5.65 2.62
CA GLY A 83 -0.71 5.92 3.99
C GLY A 83 0.48 6.88 4.08
N GLN A 84 0.90 7.14 5.33
CA GLN A 84 2.00 8.07 5.60
C GLN A 84 3.27 7.65 4.85
N SER A 85 4.11 8.61 4.49
CA SER A 85 5.31 8.47 3.65
C SER A 85 5.08 8.45 2.14
N LEU A 86 3.86 8.18 1.68
CA LEU A 86 3.52 8.26 0.26
C LEU A 86 3.56 9.73 -0.20
N ARG A 87 4.39 10.01 -1.19
CA ARG A 87 4.56 11.34 -1.77
C ARG A 87 5.21 11.29 -3.14
N THR A 88 5.14 12.40 -3.86
CA THR A 88 5.88 12.57 -5.11
C THR A 88 7.19 13.30 -4.91
N ILE A 89 8.19 12.92 -5.69
CA ILE A 89 9.43 13.64 -5.88
C ILE A 89 9.67 13.86 -7.37
N ARG A 90 10.26 15.01 -7.72
CA ARG A 90 10.63 15.32 -9.12
C ARG A 90 11.90 14.58 -9.48
N ASN A 91 11.92 14.02 -10.68
CA ASN A 91 13.09 13.41 -11.28
C ASN A 91 13.21 13.86 -12.73
N THR A 92 14.44 13.97 -13.22
CA THR A 92 14.75 14.36 -14.59
C THR A 92 15.80 13.41 -15.13
N GLU A 93 15.53 12.84 -16.29
CA GLU A 93 16.43 11.93 -16.98
C GLU A 93 16.76 12.49 -18.35
N VAL A 94 18.05 12.61 -18.64
CA VAL A 94 18.55 13.13 -19.92
C VAL A 94 19.16 11.97 -20.71
N ARG A 95 18.77 11.84 -21.98
CA ARG A 95 19.35 10.90 -22.93
C ARG A 95 19.92 11.63 -24.12
N HIS A 96 21.20 11.39 -24.38
CA HIS A 96 21.88 11.79 -25.61
C HIS A 96 21.82 10.62 -26.59
N LEU A 97 21.44 10.91 -27.83
CA LEU A 97 21.38 9.94 -28.91
C LEU A 97 22.63 10.16 -29.80
N GLU A 98 23.17 9.09 -30.35
CA GLU A 98 24.41 9.20 -31.16
C GLU A 98 24.22 9.98 -32.47
N GLU A 99 22.98 9.95 -32.99
CA GLU A 99 22.56 10.70 -34.19
C GLU A 99 21.16 11.25 -33.98
N GLU A 100 20.77 12.26 -34.79
CA GLU A 100 19.36 12.70 -34.82
C GLU A 100 18.43 11.53 -35.13
N THR A 101 17.73 11.07 -34.11
CA THR A 101 16.88 9.88 -34.16
C THR A 101 15.43 10.28 -33.90
N LYS A 102 14.49 9.62 -34.60
CA LYS A 102 13.07 9.75 -34.34
C LYS A 102 12.73 9.07 -33.01
N ILE A 103 12.19 9.83 -32.07
CA ILE A 103 11.77 9.30 -30.75
C ILE A 103 10.72 8.20 -30.94
N SER A 104 11.01 7.01 -30.45
CA SER A 104 10.09 5.88 -30.43
C SER A 104 9.40 5.74 -29.06
N GLN A 105 8.30 5.00 -29.00
CA GLN A 105 7.68 4.68 -27.71
C GLN A 105 8.61 3.84 -26.81
N GLU A 106 9.38 2.94 -27.39
CA GLU A 106 10.37 2.11 -26.67
C GLU A 106 11.44 2.96 -25.98
N LEU A 107 11.90 4.04 -26.63
CA LEU A 107 12.85 4.98 -26.02
C LEU A 107 12.22 5.67 -24.81
N ILE A 108 10.97 6.11 -24.92
CA ILE A 108 10.22 6.75 -23.82
C ILE A 108 10.05 5.77 -22.66
N ASP A 109 9.69 4.53 -22.94
CA ASP A 109 9.52 3.49 -21.92
C ASP A 109 10.86 3.17 -21.24
N THR A 110 11.97 3.09 -22.00
CA THR A 110 13.32 2.92 -21.46
C THR A 110 13.72 4.07 -20.54
N ILE A 111 13.45 5.33 -20.92
CA ILE A 111 13.73 6.50 -20.10
C ILE A 111 12.89 6.46 -18.81
N LYS A 112 11.62 6.09 -18.92
CA LYS A 112 10.73 5.92 -17.76
C LYS A 112 11.21 4.81 -16.81
N ASP A 113 11.64 3.67 -17.34
CA ASP A 113 12.10 2.55 -16.55
C ASP A 113 13.45 2.83 -15.87
N SER A 114 14.35 3.60 -16.52
CA SER A 114 15.59 4.05 -15.87
C SER A 114 15.32 4.87 -14.60
N THR A 115 14.23 5.65 -14.58
CA THR A 115 13.86 6.42 -13.38
C THR A 115 13.37 5.54 -12.22
N ARG A 116 12.81 4.36 -12.49
CA ARG A 116 12.41 3.38 -11.45
C ARG A 116 13.61 2.78 -10.74
N GLY A 117 14.75 2.66 -11.42
CA GLY A 117 15.98 2.08 -10.87
C GLY A 117 16.77 3.01 -9.94
N VAL A 118 16.39 4.28 -9.80
CA VAL A 118 17.13 5.24 -8.96
C VAL A 118 17.00 4.87 -7.48
N PRO A 119 18.10 4.52 -6.78
CA PRO A 119 18.03 4.14 -5.38
C PRO A 119 17.73 5.34 -4.49
N ILE A 120 16.71 5.23 -3.63
CA ILE A 120 16.35 6.24 -2.64
C ILE A 120 16.46 5.59 -1.26
N VAL A 121 17.33 6.14 -0.40
CA VAL A 121 17.60 5.54 0.91
C VAL A 121 16.33 5.45 1.76
N GLY A 122 15.96 4.23 2.16
CA GLY A 122 14.78 3.95 2.99
C GLY A 122 13.43 4.02 2.28
N TYR A 123 13.41 4.35 0.98
CA TYR A 123 12.19 4.44 0.16
C TYR A 123 12.27 3.53 -1.05
N GLN A 124 11.13 3.22 -1.62
CA GLN A 124 10.97 2.57 -2.92
C GLN A 124 10.08 3.41 -3.83
N ILE A 125 10.31 3.33 -5.12
CA ILE A 125 9.46 3.95 -6.13
C ILE A 125 8.32 2.98 -6.44
N LEU A 126 7.09 3.41 -6.14
CA LEU A 126 5.87 2.64 -6.40
C LEU A 126 5.32 2.92 -7.80
N GLY A 127 5.57 4.11 -8.34
CA GLY A 127 5.08 4.50 -9.64
C GLY A 127 5.84 5.68 -10.21
N VAL A 128 5.78 5.85 -11.54
CA VAL A 128 6.40 6.96 -12.26
C VAL A 128 5.35 7.63 -13.12
N ALA A 129 5.05 8.89 -12.84
CA ALA A 129 4.11 9.73 -13.59
C ALA A 129 4.88 10.68 -14.54
N PRO A 130 4.82 10.47 -15.86
CA PRO A 130 5.42 11.39 -16.82
C PRO A 130 4.81 12.79 -16.69
N GLN A 131 5.64 13.82 -16.80
CA GLN A 131 5.21 15.21 -16.75
C GLN A 131 5.28 15.85 -18.12
N GLU A 132 6.46 16.13 -18.56
CA GLU A 132 6.76 16.79 -19.83
C GLU A 132 8.13 16.31 -20.31
N TYR A 133 8.33 16.37 -21.62
CA TYR A 133 9.62 16.08 -22.25
C TYR A 133 10.15 17.36 -22.88
N LYS A 134 11.43 17.65 -22.68
CA LYS A 134 12.11 18.71 -23.40
C LYS A 134 12.85 18.10 -24.58
N VAL A 135 12.50 18.52 -25.77
CA VAL A 135 13.09 18.09 -27.03
C VAL A 135 13.65 19.35 -27.73
N GLY A 136 14.95 19.45 -27.79
CA GLY A 136 15.59 20.70 -28.16
C GLY A 136 15.25 21.82 -27.17
N ASN A 137 14.59 22.88 -27.65
CA ASN A 137 14.14 24.01 -26.80
C ASN A 137 12.66 23.92 -26.40
N ASP A 138 11.91 22.96 -26.93
CA ASP A 138 10.47 22.86 -26.74
C ASP A 138 10.10 21.88 -25.65
N LEU A 139 9.05 22.22 -24.88
CA LEU A 139 8.42 21.34 -23.90
C LEU A 139 7.18 20.70 -24.53
N VAL A 140 7.18 19.36 -24.65
CA VAL A 140 6.10 18.59 -25.24
C VAL A 140 5.62 17.52 -24.28
N THR A 141 4.33 17.19 -24.33
CA THR A 141 3.75 16.08 -23.55
C THR A 141 3.83 14.75 -24.29
N GLU A 142 3.84 14.80 -25.62
CA GLU A 142 3.90 13.63 -26.51
C GLU A 142 5.09 13.76 -27.47
N PRO A 143 6.28 13.30 -27.09
CA PRO A 143 7.50 13.46 -27.89
C PRO A 143 7.64 12.42 -29.02
N VAL A 144 6.83 11.35 -29.03
CA VAL A 144 6.94 10.27 -30.01
C VAL A 144 6.78 10.81 -31.42
N GLY A 145 7.74 10.47 -32.29
CA GLY A 145 7.76 10.92 -33.69
C GLY A 145 8.59 12.16 -33.97
N VAL A 146 9.02 12.90 -32.96
CA VAL A 146 9.92 14.06 -33.11
C VAL A 146 11.35 13.56 -33.33
N GLN A 147 12.11 14.25 -34.18
CA GLN A 147 13.54 13.99 -34.39
C GLN A 147 14.39 14.86 -33.46
N THR A 148 15.38 14.27 -32.83
CA THR A 148 16.31 14.97 -31.92
C THR A 148 17.59 14.17 -31.71
N ASP A 149 18.64 14.84 -31.29
CA ASP A 149 19.89 14.27 -30.80
C ASP A 149 19.90 14.11 -29.26
N HIS A 150 18.95 14.74 -28.55
CA HIS A 150 18.81 14.60 -27.10
C HIS A 150 17.37 14.82 -26.64
N ILE A 151 16.99 14.14 -25.55
CA ILE A 151 15.70 14.26 -24.89
C ILE A 151 15.88 14.35 -23.38
N GLU A 152 15.21 15.29 -22.74
CA GLU A 152 15.09 15.39 -21.27
C GLU A 152 13.67 15.00 -20.87
N GLY A 153 13.50 13.84 -20.21
CA GLY A 153 12.25 13.42 -19.62
C GLY A 153 12.11 13.94 -18.19
N ARG A 154 11.01 14.61 -17.90
CA ARG A 154 10.63 15.06 -16.55
C ARG A 154 9.56 14.16 -15.98
N PHE A 155 9.77 13.68 -14.76
CA PHE A 155 8.92 12.70 -14.12
C PHE A 155 8.59 13.12 -12.68
N LEU A 156 7.45 12.65 -12.20
CA LEU A 156 7.17 12.54 -10.77
C LEU A 156 7.27 11.06 -10.36
N ASN A 157 8.25 10.74 -9.54
CA ASN A 157 8.35 9.44 -8.91
C ASN A 157 7.45 9.45 -7.67
N ILE A 158 6.54 8.48 -7.60
CA ILE A 158 5.68 8.26 -6.44
C ILE A 158 6.44 7.30 -5.53
N ILE A 159 6.83 7.78 -4.35
CA ILE A 159 7.66 7.04 -3.42
C ILE A 159 6.95 6.80 -2.10
N ALA A 160 7.29 5.69 -1.46
CA ALA A 160 6.91 5.39 -0.09
C ALA A 160 8.04 4.65 0.64
N ARG A 161 7.98 4.57 1.97
CA ARG A 161 8.88 3.72 2.74
C ARG A 161 8.68 2.25 2.33
N LYS A 162 9.77 1.47 2.26
CA LYS A 162 9.76 0.06 1.82
C LYS A 162 8.73 -0.79 2.58
N ASN A 163 8.63 -0.61 3.89
CA ASN A 163 7.70 -1.37 4.73
C ASN A 163 6.21 -1.20 4.36
N LEU A 164 5.84 -0.15 3.61
CA LEU A 164 4.45 0.05 3.20
C LEU A 164 3.97 -1.08 2.27
N LYS A 165 4.76 -1.43 1.26
CA LYS A 165 4.45 -2.53 0.32
C LYS A 165 4.79 -3.90 0.96
N GLU A 166 5.97 -4.04 1.57
CA GLU A 166 6.46 -5.29 2.17
C GLU A 166 5.48 -5.85 3.21
N ASN A 167 4.95 -5.02 4.11
CA ASN A 167 4.01 -5.48 5.13
C ASN A 167 2.68 -6.00 4.54
N ILE A 168 2.20 -5.40 3.43
CA ILE A 168 0.99 -5.87 2.73
C ILE A 168 1.22 -7.29 2.20
N TYR A 169 2.33 -7.50 1.48
CA TYR A 169 2.67 -8.81 0.91
C TYR A 169 2.89 -9.85 1.99
N GLN A 170 3.61 -9.51 3.06
CA GLN A 170 3.80 -10.41 4.19
C GLN A 170 2.48 -10.84 4.85
N CYS A 171 1.50 -9.94 5.00
CA CYS A 171 0.18 -10.31 5.50
C CYS A 171 -0.55 -11.26 4.55
N CYS A 172 -0.45 -11.06 3.22
CA CYS A 172 -1.09 -11.92 2.23
C CYS A 172 -0.47 -13.32 2.16
N GLU A 173 0.84 -13.44 2.37
CA GLU A 173 1.54 -14.73 2.45
C GLU A 173 1.01 -15.62 3.58
N TYR A 174 0.56 -15.03 4.70
CA TYR A 174 -0.02 -15.78 5.83
C TYR A 174 -1.51 -16.09 5.67
N VAL A 175 -2.20 -15.38 4.79
CA VAL A 175 -3.55 -15.72 4.35
C VAL A 175 -3.37 -16.44 3.01
N PRO A 176 -4.01 -17.59 2.73
CA PRO A 176 -3.79 -18.30 1.47
C PRO A 176 -4.44 -17.58 0.28
N ILE A 177 -4.04 -16.33 0.07
CA ILE A 177 -4.49 -15.44 -1.00
C ILE A 177 -3.28 -14.76 -1.64
N GLU A 178 -3.35 -14.51 -2.94
CA GLU A 178 -2.34 -13.79 -3.70
C GLU A 178 -2.80 -12.34 -3.95
N VAL A 179 -1.87 -11.41 -3.97
CA VAL A 179 -2.14 -10.08 -4.53
C VAL A 179 -2.14 -10.24 -6.05
N ALA A 180 -3.18 -9.74 -6.73
CA ALA A 180 -3.29 -9.86 -8.19
C ALA A 180 -2.06 -9.22 -8.88
N GLU A 181 -1.55 -9.84 -9.96
CA GLU A 181 -0.30 -9.41 -10.61
C GLU A 181 -0.36 -7.96 -11.13
N ASP A 182 -1.51 -7.56 -11.69
CA ASP A 182 -1.76 -6.20 -12.17
C ASP A 182 -2.07 -5.19 -11.01
N ALA A 183 -2.11 -5.67 -9.76
CA ALA A 183 -2.27 -4.84 -8.56
C ALA A 183 -0.95 -4.29 -8.01
N ASP A 184 0.18 -4.70 -8.54
CA ASP A 184 1.52 -4.34 -8.04
C ASP A 184 1.77 -2.82 -7.99
N ASP A 185 1.07 -2.06 -8.84
CA ASP A 185 1.14 -0.61 -8.95
C ASP A 185 -0.16 0.10 -8.49
N LEU A 186 -1.06 -0.58 -7.76
CA LEU A 186 -2.30 0.03 -7.26
C LEU A 186 -2.04 1.01 -6.13
N ILE A 187 -1.84 2.26 -6.49
CA ILE A 187 -1.68 3.38 -5.57
C ILE A 187 -3.06 3.98 -5.29
N SER A 188 -3.59 3.78 -4.06
CA SER A 188 -4.95 4.16 -3.67
C SER A 188 -5.35 5.58 -4.08
N PRO A 189 -4.55 6.64 -3.87
CA PRO A 189 -4.89 7.99 -4.31
C PRO A 189 -5.08 8.15 -5.82
N LEU A 190 -4.37 7.35 -6.64
CA LEU A 190 -4.49 7.44 -8.10
C LEU A 190 -5.81 6.81 -8.56
N VAL A 191 -6.12 5.61 -8.11
CA VAL A 191 -7.38 4.93 -8.46
C VAL A 191 -8.59 5.69 -7.92
N LEU A 192 -8.48 6.29 -6.73
CA LEU A 192 -9.50 7.17 -6.17
C LEU A 192 -9.74 8.38 -7.08
N ALA A 193 -8.68 9.03 -7.54
CA ALA A 193 -8.77 10.17 -8.45
C ALA A 193 -9.41 9.79 -9.81
N ASP A 194 -9.18 8.58 -10.31
CA ASP A 194 -9.81 8.08 -11.52
C ASP A 194 -11.31 7.81 -11.33
N ALA A 195 -11.71 7.39 -10.15
CA ALA A 195 -13.10 7.10 -9.83
C ALA A 195 -13.94 8.34 -9.46
N VAL A 196 -13.30 9.40 -8.93
CA VAL A 196 -13.99 10.57 -8.35
C VAL A 196 -13.91 11.80 -9.25
N LEU A 197 -12.75 12.04 -9.91
CA LEU A 197 -12.53 13.23 -10.73
C LEU A 197 -13.00 13.05 -12.16
N THR A 198 -13.65 14.07 -12.69
CA THR A 198 -13.94 14.13 -14.13
C THR A 198 -12.69 14.51 -14.94
N ASN A 199 -12.66 14.11 -16.23
CA ASN A 199 -11.59 14.53 -17.14
C ASN A 199 -11.49 16.06 -17.29
N SER A 200 -12.61 16.75 -17.18
CA SER A 200 -12.66 18.22 -17.21
C SER A 200 -11.97 18.83 -15.99
N GLU A 201 -12.21 18.29 -14.79
CA GLU A 201 -11.56 18.73 -13.55
C GLU A 201 -10.04 18.49 -13.62
N LYS A 202 -9.60 17.28 -14.00
CA LYS A 202 -8.18 16.94 -14.16
C LYS A 202 -7.49 17.85 -15.20
N ARG A 203 -8.17 18.15 -16.31
CA ARG A 203 -7.63 19.04 -17.37
C ARG A 203 -7.53 20.49 -16.89
N SER A 204 -8.61 21.01 -16.30
CA SER A 204 -8.68 22.42 -15.89
C SER A 204 -7.77 22.74 -14.71
N GLY A 205 -7.40 21.74 -13.94
CA GLY A 205 -6.61 21.84 -12.71
C GLY A 205 -7.48 21.83 -11.47
N CYS A 206 -7.26 20.82 -10.63
CA CYS A 206 -7.99 20.62 -9.39
C CYS A 206 -7.08 20.03 -8.30
N VAL A 207 -7.49 20.21 -7.06
CA VAL A 207 -6.97 19.47 -5.91
C VAL A 207 -8.04 18.48 -5.43
N LEU A 208 -7.67 17.20 -5.32
CA LEU A 208 -8.46 16.18 -4.64
C LEU A 208 -7.90 16.03 -3.23
N VAL A 209 -8.77 16.17 -2.23
CA VAL A 209 -8.43 15.98 -0.82
C VAL A 209 -9.29 14.86 -0.26
N ASP A 210 -8.63 13.78 0.18
CA ASP A 210 -9.27 12.64 0.83
C ASP A 210 -9.03 12.71 2.33
N PHE A 211 -10.09 13.00 3.08
CA PHE A 211 -10.08 13.11 4.55
C PHE A 211 -10.37 11.74 5.18
N GLY A 212 -9.29 10.98 5.48
CA GLY A 212 -9.36 9.70 6.14
C GLY A 212 -9.43 9.79 7.68
N ALA A 213 -9.32 8.62 8.33
CA ALA A 213 -9.34 8.52 9.80
C ALA A 213 -8.03 9.03 10.42
N ASP A 214 -6.86 8.56 9.98
CA ASP A 214 -5.54 8.97 10.49
C ASP A 214 -4.74 9.82 9.50
N THR A 215 -5.21 9.94 8.26
CA THR A 215 -4.49 10.61 7.18
C THR A 215 -5.41 11.49 6.36
N THR A 216 -4.84 12.56 5.82
CA THR A 216 -5.45 13.38 4.77
C THR A 216 -4.54 13.35 3.55
N THR A 217 -5.05 12.89 2.41
CA THR A 217 -4.28 12.77 1.17
C THR A 217 -4.60 13.93 0.23
N VAL A 218 -3.55 14.57 -0.30
CA VAL A 218 -3.66 15.68 -1.24
C VAL A 218 -3.09 15.25 -2.59
N SER A 219 -3.91 15.28 -3.64
CA SER A 219 -3.52 14.98 -5.03
C SER A 219 -3.89 16.13 -5.94
N ILE A 220 -2.92 16.68 -6.68
CA ILE A 220 -3.13 17.83 -7.57
C ILE A 220 -2.98 17.38 -9.01
N TYR A 221 -3.97 17.71 -9.82
CA TYR A 221 -4.01 17.41 -11.25
C TYR A 221 -4.06 18.68 -12.08
N LYS A 222 -3.37 18.69 -13.23
CA LYS A 222 -3.46 19.72 -14.27
C LYS A 222 -3.10 19.11 -15.62
N ASN A 223 -3.85 19.44 -16.65
CA ASN A 223 -3.70 18.88 -18.01
C ASN A 223 -3.80 17.36 -18.04
N ASN A 224 -4.69 16.76 -17.22
CA ASN A 224 -4.86 15.33 -17.00
C ASN A 224 -3.63 14.60 -16.39
N ILE A 225 -2.65 15.34 -15.89
CA ILE A 225 -1.42 14.80 -15.33
C ILE A 225 -1.39 15.06 -13.83
N LEU A 226 -0.97 14.06 -13.04
CA LEU A 226 -0.68 14.24 -11.62
C LEU A 226 0.51 15.20 -11.47
N ARG A 227 0.35 16.27 -10.71
CA ARG A 227 1.38 17.30 -10.49
C ARG A 227 1.96 17.27 -9.08
N HIS A 228 1.21 16.73 -8.13
CA HIS A 228 1.65 16.58 -6.75
C HIS A 228 0.81 15.51 -6.04
N LEU A 229 1.45 14.76 -5.16
CA LEU A 229 0.80 13.82 -4.26
C LEU A 229 1.53 13.84 -2.92
N ALA A 230 0.79 14.00 -1.84
CA ALA A 230 1.33 13.89 -0.49
C ALA A 230 0.28 13.38 0.48
N VAL A 231 0.71 12.64 1.50
CA VAL A 231 -0.13 12.16 2.60
C VAL A 231 0.26 12.88 3.88
N ILE A 232 -0.68 13.62 4.43
CA ILE A 232 -0.59 14.31 5.71
C ILE A 232 -0.99 13.31 6.79
N PRO A 233 -0.16 13.06 7.82
CA PRO A 233 -0.43 12.06 8.86
C PRO A 233 -1.38 12.60 9.95
N LEU A 234 -2.43 13.29 9.55
CA LEU A 234 -3.53 13.84 10.37
C LEU A 234 -4.86 13.52 9.70
N GLY A 235 -5.86 13.17 10.50
CA GLY A 235 -7.22 12.86 10.04
C GLY A 235 -8.25 12.92 11.15
N GLY A 236 -9.42 12.35 10.93
CA GLY A 236 -10.58 12.42 11.85
C GLY A 236 -10.31 11.88 13.25
N ASN A 237 -9.44 10.87 13.40
CA ASN A 237 -9.06 10.30 14.69
C ASN A 237 -8.25 11.29 15.56
N ASN A 238 -7.57 12.26 14.96
CA ASN A 238 -6.90 13.30 15.73
C ASN A 238 -7.91 14.17 16.47
N ILE A 239 -9.04 14.47 15.84
CA ILE A 239 -10.16 15.19 16.51
C ILE A 239 -10.69 14.36 17.68
N THR A 240 -10.94 13.06 17.48
CA THR A 240 -11.41 12.15 18.53
C THR A 240 -10.46 12.11 19.71
N LYS A 241 -9.14 12.01 19.45
CA LYS A 241 -8.10 12.03 20.50
C LYS A 241 -8.05 13.33 21.28
N ASP A 242 -8.28 14.47 20.61
CA ASP A 242 -8.35 15.76 21.29
C ASP A 242 -9.57 15.84 22.22
N ILE A 243 -10.71 15.28 21.80
CA ILE A 243 -11.90 15.17 22.66
C ILE A 243 -11.63 14.22 23.84
N CYS A 244 -10.91 13.10 23.62
CA CYS A 244 -10.52 12.19 24.72
C CYS A 244 -9.66 12.89 25.78
N SER A 245 -8.92 13.96 25.45
CA SER A 245 -8.16 14.74 26.44
C SER A 245 -9.02 15.36 27.54
N GLN A 246 -10.33 15.45 27.30
CA GLN A 246 -11.34 15.89 28.28
C GLN A 246 -11.83 14.74 29.20
N GLN A 247 -11.05 13.65 29.33
CA GLN A 247 -11.37 12.46 30.14
C GLN A 247 -12.63 11.72 29.64
N ILE A 248 -12.86 11.73 28.33
CA ILE A 248 -13.94 11.02 27.63
C ILE A 248 -13.35 9.78 26.97
N GLU A 249 -14.03 8.64 27.10
CA GLU A 249 -13.69 7.38 26.43
C GLU A 249 -13.70 7.54 24.89
N GLU A 250 -12.83 6.82 24.18
CA GLU A 250 -12.64 6.99 22.73
C GLU A 250 -13.93 6.75 21.93
N GLU A 251 -14.73 5.74 22.32
CA GLU A 251 -16.01 5.45 21.67
C GLU A 251 -17.02 6.59 21.85
N ASP A 252 -17.10 7.14 23.05
CA ASP A 252 -18.00 8.26 23.35
C ASP A 252 -17.50 9.56 22.69
N ALA A 253 -16.18 9.80 22.66
CA ALA A 253 -15.58 10.94 21.96
C ALA A 253 -15.87 10.89 20.45
N GLU A 254 -15.75 9.72 19.83
CA GLU A 254 -16.11 9.52 18.41
C GLU A 254 -17.61 9.76 18.18
N ALA A 255 -18.47 9.27 19.08
CA ALA A 255 -19.91 9.48 18.99
C ALA A 255 -20.28 10.97 19.15
N LEU A 256 -19.65 11.69 20.09
CA LEU A 256 -19.84 13.15 20.25
C LEU A 256 -19.44 13.91 18.98
N LYS A 257 -18.28 13.58 18.41
CA LYS A 257 -17.81 14.16 17.14
C LYS A 257 -18.79 13.91 16.00
N GLN A 258 -19.28 12.67 15.85
CA GLN A 258 -20.21 12.32 14.76
C GLN A 258 -21.58 12.97 14.93
N GLN A 259 -22.08 13.09 16.15
CA GLN A 259 -23.42 13.58 16.40
C GLN A 259 -23.48 15.11 16.46
N PHE A 260 -22.52 15.77 17.08
CA PHE A 260 -22.54 17.20 17.37
C PHE A 260 -21.42 17.98 16.65
N GLY A 261 -20.42 17.32 16.11
CA GLY A 261 -19.25 17.97 15.54
C GLY A 261 -19.55 18.81 14.31
N GLN A 262 -18.93 19.99 14.26
CA GLN A 262 -18.96 20.91 13.13
C GLN A 262 -17.55 21.39 12.82
N ALA A 263 -17.21 21.44 11.54
CA ALA A 263 -15.89 21.90 11.09
C ALA A 263 -15.74 23.43 11.12
N TYR A 264 -16.85 24.12 11.10
CA TYR A 264 -16.94 25.58 11.17
C TYR A 264 -18.25 25.99 11.82
N ILE A 265 -18.19 26.97 12.70
CA ILE A 265 -19.33 27.54 13.41
C ILE A 265 -19.35 29.03 13.13
N GLU A 266 -20.53 29.54 12.74
CA GLU A 266 -20.73 30.98 12.65
C GLU A 266 -20.81 31.57 14.06
N PRO A 267 -19.97 32.56 14.41
CA PRO A 267 -20.09 33.26 15.70
C PRO A 267 -21.48 33.85 15.86
N LYS A 268 -22.13 33.55 16.97
CA LYS A 268 -23.41 34.12 17.35
C LYS A 268 -23.20 35.05 18.53
N GLU A 269 -23.96 36.16 18.55
CA GLU A 269 -23.88 37.15 19.63
C GLU A 269 -24.45 36.62 20.97
N ASP A 270 -25.30 35.57 20.92
CA ASP A 270 -26.00 34.99 22.09
C ASP A 270 -25.74 33.49 22.23
N ASP A 271 -24.48 33.04 22.19
CA ASP A 271 -24.18 31.65 22.48
C ASP A 271 -24.34 31.34 23.96
N ASP A 272 -25.19 30.35 24.28
CA ASP A 272 -25.42 29.91 25.67
C ASP A 272 -24.16 29.18 26.20
N GLU A 273 -23.35 29.88 26.98
CA GLU A 273 -22.13 29.36 27.60
C GLU A 273 -22.36 28.09 28.44
N ASN A 274 -23.59 27.85 28.88
CA ASN A 274 -23.97 26.69 29.67
C ASN A 274 -24.49 25.51 28.84
N LYS A 275 -24.55 25.65 27.52
CA LYS A 275 -25.01 24.57 26.63
C LYS A 275 -24.07 23.36 26.73
N VAL A 276 -24.65 22.19 26.94
CA VAL A 276 -23.95 20.93 27.09
C VAL A 276 -24.47 19.93 26.07
N TYR A 277 -23.52 19.25 25.38
CA TYR A 277 -23.82 18.06 24.57
C TYR A 277 -23.70 16.82 25.43
N SER A 278 -24.66 15.91 25.36
CA SER A 278 -24.69 14.69 26.15
C SER A 278 -25.09 13.47 25.31
N LEU A 279 -24.43 12.35 25.55
CA LEU A 279 -24.74 11.05 24.95
C LEU A 279 -25.50 10.19 25.97
N GLY A 280 -26.84 10.33 26.02
CA GLY A 280 -27.71 9.47 26.82
C GLY A 280 -27.35 9.38 28.32
N GLY A 281 -26.71 10.41 28.89
CA GLY A 281 -26.31 10.46 30.28
C GLY A 281 -24.98 9.72 30.60
N LYS A 282 -24.31 9.12 29.64
CA LYS A 282 -23.00 8.46 29.83
C LYS A 282 -21.85 9.44 29.95
N CYS A 283 -21.79 10.40 29.03
CA CYS A 283 -20.83 11.47 29.06
C CYS A 283 -21.45 12.78 28.63
N SER A 284 -20.84 13.90 29.03
CA SER A 284 -21.27 15.23 28.62
C SER A 284 -20.07 16.15 28.49
N ILE A 285 -20.16 17.11 27.56
CA ILE A 285 -19.12 18.11 27.30
C ILE A 285 -19.78 19.46 27.05
N ASN A 286 -19.12 20.54 27.50
CA ASN A 286 -19.56 21.88 27.14
C ASN A 286 -19.57 22.05 25.62
N ALA A 287 -20.62 22.63 25.05
CA ALA A 287 -20.81 22.74 23.62
C ALA A 287 -19.69 23.58 22.95
N ILE A 288 -19.38 24.75 23.54
CA ILE A 288 -18.34 25.66 23.02
C ILE A 288 -16.98 24.96 23.04
N LEU A 289 -16.66 24.28 24.15
CA LEU A 289 -15.40 23.54 24.25
C LEU A 289 -15.25 22.45 23.20
N LEU A 290 -16.31 21.66 22.93
CA LEU A 290 -16.30 20.64 21.88
C LEU A 290 -16.09 21.28 20.50
N GLU A 291 -16.78 22.37 20.25
CA GLU A 291 -16.72 23.14 19.01
C GLU A 291 -15.32 23.70 18.78
N ASP A 292 -14.72 24.32 19.78
CA ASP A 292 -13.36 24.86 19.73
C ASP A 292 -12.30 23.76 19.45
N ILE A 293 -12.42 22.62 20.14
CA ILE A 293 -11.51 21.48 19.94
C ILE A 293 -11.57 21.00 18.48
N ILE A 294 -12.77 20.82 17.94
CA ILE A 294 -12.98 20.33 16.59
C ILE A 294 -12.48 21.34 15.57
N GLU A 295 -12.86 22.61 15.70
CA GLU A 295 -12.46 23.67 14.77
C GLU A 295 -10.95 23.86 14.76
N ALA A 296 -10.28 23.86 15.91
CA ALA A 296 -8.83 23.98 16.02
C ALA A 296 -8.12 22.85 15.26
N ARG A 297 -8.55 21.59 15.44
CA ARG A 297 -7.95 20.46 14.75
C ARG A 297 -8.24 20.46 13.24
N VAL A 298 -9.44 20.80 12.85
CA VAL A 298 -9.82 20.95 11.43
C VAL A 298 -8.96 22.02 10.78
N ASN A 299 -8.79 23.18 11.42
CA ASN A 299 -7.94 24.26 10.92
C ASN A 299 -6.49 23.80 10.73
N GLU A 300 -5.91 23.03 11.67
CA GLU A 300 -4.56 22.47 11.52
C GLU A 300 -4.47 21.51 10.32
N ILE A 301 -5.46 20.64 10.13
CA ILE A 301 -5.49 19.75 8.95
C ILE A 301 -5.54 20.57 7.67
N LEU A 302 -6.42 21.59 7.61
CA LEU A 302 -6.57 22.45 6.43
C LEU A 302 -5.33 23.31 6.14
N ASP A 303 -4.62 23.77 7.18
CA ASP A 303 -3.33 24.47 7.01
C ASP A 303 -2.27 23.56 6.37
N ASN A 304 -2.23 22.30 6.79
CA ASN A 304 -1.34 21.33 6.16
C ASN A 304 -1.75 21.03 4.71
N VAL A 305 -3.05 20.96 4.40
CA VAL A 305 -3.54 20.85 3.02
C VAL A 305 -3.10 22.06 2.18
N LEU A 306 -3.31 23.27 2.70
CA LEU A 306 -2.90 24.51 2.04
C LEU A 306 -1.39 24.55 1.79
N ASN A 307 -0.59 24.11 2.77
CA ASN A 307 0.86 24.00 2.62
C ASN A 307 1.24 23.03 1.48
N GLN A 308 0.56 21.87 1.35
CA GLN A 308 0.81 20.94 0.24
C GLN A 308 0.43 21.56 -1.12
N ILE A 309 -0.67 22.31 -1.17
CA ILE A 309 -1.08 23.03 -2.38
C ILE A 309 0.00 24.06 -2.78
N SER A 310 0.51 24.83 -1.82
CA SER A 310 1.57 25.82 -2.04
C SER A 310 2.88 25.17 -2.50
N LEU A 311 3.33 24.09 -1.83
CA LEU A 311 4.53 23.32 -2.20
C LEU A 311 4.46 22.72 -3.61
N SER A 312 3.26 22.46 -4.12
CA SER A 312 3.07 21.95 -5.49
C SER A 312 3.47 22.97 -6.56
N GLY A 313 3.34 24.27 -6.28
CA GLY A 313 3.47 25.37 -7.23
C GLY A 313 2.28 25.52 -8.20
N TYR A 314 1.14 24.91 -7.86
CA TYR A 314 -0.10 24.97 -8.67
C TYR A 314 -1.24 25.75 -7.99
N GLU A 315 -1.00 26.43 -6.88
CA GLU A 315 -1.98 27.19 -6.11
C GLU A 315 -2.89 28.07 -6.99
N ASN A 316 -2.32 28.84 -7.91
CA ASN A 316 -3.04 29.74 -8.82
C ASN A 316 -3.52 29.06 -10.13
N LYS A 317 -3.44 27.74 -10.24
CA LYS A 317 -3.75 26.99 -11.46
C LYS A 317 -4.90 26.01 -11.29
N LEU A 318 -5.60 26.04 -10.16
CA LEU A 318 -6.70 25.15 -9.80
C LEU A 318 -8.05 25.71 -10.25
N LEU A 319 -8.27 25.82 -11.56
CA LEU A 319 -9.47 26.45 -12.13
C LEU A 319 -10.77 25.64 -11.84
N ALA A 320 -10.65 24.34 -11.64
CA ALA A 320 -11.76 23.49 -11.20
C ALA A 320 -11.93 23.48 -9.67
N GLY A 321 -10.98 24.09 -8.93
CA GLY A 321 -11.08 24.20 -7.47
C GLY A 321 -10.69 22.94 -6.73
N ALA A 322 -11.39 22.66 -5.62
CA ALA A 322 -11.15 21.53 -4.75
C ALA A 322 -12.29 20.51 -4.80
N ILE A 323 -11.91 19.23 -4.79
CA ILE A 323 -12.82 18.11 -4.64
C ILE A 323 -12.48 17.42 -3.33
N LEU A 324 -13.46 17.34 -2.41
CA LEU A 324 -13.29 16.76 -1.08
C LEU A 324 -13.99 15.41 -1.00
N THR A 325 -13.32 14.40 -0.48
CA THR A 325 -13.84 13.04 -0.31
C THR A 325 -13.34 12.42 0.99
N GLY A 326 -13.69 11.15 1.24
CA GLY A 326 -13.34 10.44 2.47
C GLY A 326 -14.36 10.63 3.60
N GLY A 327 -14.22 9.85 4.66
CA GLY A 327 -15.16 9.87 5.79
C GLY A 327 -15.22 11.20 6.54
N GLY A 328 -14.11 11.94 6.58
CA GLY A 328 -13.99 13.21 7.29
C GLY A 328 -14.83 14.35 6.68
N ILE A 329 -15.24 14.25 5.40
CA ILE A 329 -16.12 15.26 4.79
C ILE A 329 -17.53 15.30 5.40
N ASN A 330 -17.92 14.29 6.18
CA ASN A 330 -19.24 14.23 6.81
C ASN A 330 -19.33 15.11 8.06
N LEU A 331 -18.20 15.67 8.51
CA LEU A 331 -18.25 16.70 9.55
C LEU A 331 -19.02 17.91 9.02
N LYS A 332 -20.00 18.37 9.80
CA LYS A 332 -20.89 19.46 9.38
C LYS A 332 -20.09 20.71 9.04
N ASN A 333 -20.48 21.45 8.01
CA ASN A 333 -19.85 22.68 7.52
C ASN A 333 -18.38 22.51 7.03
N MET A 334 -17.93 21.28 6.67
CA MET A 334 -16.56 21.04 6.16
C MET A 334 -16.26 21.87 4.90
N GLU A 335 -17.23 22.01 3.99
CA GLU A 335 -17.08 22.82 2.77
C GLU A 335 -16.82 24.30 3.11
N VAL A 336 -17.56 24.83 4.10
CA VAL A 336 -17.41 26.23 4.55
C VAL A 336 -16.04 26.43 5.22
N ALA A 337 -15.66 25.51 6.13
CA ALA A 337 -14.35 25.51 6.77
C ALA A 337 -13.23 25.52 5.74
N PHE A 338 -13.31 24.62 4.76
CA PHE A 338 -12.31 24.50 3.68
C PHE A 338 -12.21 25.81 2.87
N THR A 339 -13.35 26.35 2.39
CA THR A 339 -13.38 27.58 1.60
C THR A 339 -12.82 28.77 2.37
N LYS A 340 -13.23 28.94 3.63
CA LYS A 340 -12.75 30.05 4.47
C LYS A 340 -11.25 29.97 4.73
N ARG A 341 -10.71 28.75 4.98
CA ARG A 341 -9.31 28.57 5.31
C ARG A 341 -8.39 28.65 4.10
N THR A 342 -8.77 27.98 3.00
CA THR A 342 -7.92 27.89 1.79
C THR A 342 -8.12 29.01 0.78
N LYS A 343 -9.23 29.76 0.88
CA LYS A 343 -9.67 30.77 -0.10
C LYS A 343 -9.98 30.19 -1.49
N ILE A 344 -10.14 28.88 -1.60
CA ILE A 344 -10.60 28.24 -2.83
C ILE A 344 -12.13 28.24 -2.82
N GLU A 345 -12.73 29.04 -3.69
CA GLU A 345 -14.20 29.24 -3.71
C GLU A 345 -14.96 28.07 -4.32
N LYS A 346 -14.36 27.40 -5.32
CA LYS A 346 -14.99 26.23 -5.96
C LYS A 346 -14.67 24.98 -5.17
N VAL A 347 -15.64 24.48 -4.43
CA VAL A 347 -15.52 23.24 -3.67
C VAL A 347 -16.63 22.30 -4.08
N ARG A 348 -16.31 21.03 -4.32
CA ARG A 348 -17.26 19.96 -4.58
C ARG A 348 -17.06 18.83 -3.58
N MET A 349 -18.14 18.46 -2.88
CA MET A 349 -18.16 17.32 -1.97
C MET A 349 -18.44 16.04 -2.76
N ALA A 350 -17.42 15.19 -2.93
CA ALA A 350 -17.54 13.92 -3.66
C ALA A 350 -17.92 12.79 -2.70
N LYS A 351 -19.19 12.69 -2.38
CA LYS A 351 -19.76 11.66 -1.50
C LYS A 351 -19.89 10.29 -2.17
N GLU A 352 -19.83 10.25 -3.49
CA GLU A 352 -19.88 9.03 -4.30
C GLU A 352 -18.92 9.12 -5.48
N THR A 353 -18.56 7.97 -6.05
CA THR A 353 -17.75 7.86 -7.28
C THR A 353 -18.62 8.08 -8.52
N GLN A 354 -17.98 8.26 -9.69
CA GLN A 354 -18.67 8.28 -10.99
C GLN A 354 -19.10 6.87 -11.46
N ILE A 355 -18.76 5.84 -10.69
CA ILE A 355 -19.02 4.43 -11.02
C ILE A 355 -20.43 4.07 -10.59
N THR A 356 -21.23 3.59 -11.53
CA THR A 356 -22.60 3.12 -11.23
C THR A 356 -22.54 1.77 -10.52
N LEU A 357 -23.09 1.70 -9.32
CA LEU A 357 -23.16 0.46 -8.52
C LEU A 357 -24.57 -0.14 -8.59
N LYS A 358 -24.64 -1.48 -8.58
CA LYS A 358 -25.85 -2.29 -8.48
C LYS A 358 -25.67 -3.34 -7.38
N GLY A 359 -26.75 -3.94 -6.91
CA GLY A 359 -26.72 -5.00 -5.89
C GLY A 359 -26.82 -4.47 -4.46
N ILE A 360 -25.83 -4.76 -3.63
CA ILE A 360 -25.84 -4.31 -2.22
C ILE A 360 -25.76 -2.78 -2.14
N GLU A 361 -26.64 -2.17 -1.33
CA GLU A 361 -26.62 -0.72 -1.11
C GLU A 361 -25.39 -0.33 -0.28
N ILE A 362 -24.60 0.59 -0.82
CA ILE A 362 -23.42 1.16 -0.17
C ILE A 362 -23.72 2.58 0.26
N LYS A 363 -23.28 2.95 1.46
CA LYS A 363 -23.46 4.28 2.01
C LYS A 363 -22.75 5.34 1.15
N LYS A 364 -23.51 6.34 0.71
CA LYS A 364 -23.03 7.44 -0.14
C LYS A 364 -22.54 8.61 0.71
N ASP A 365 -21.44 8.40 1.41
CA ASP A 365 -20.85 9.39 2.33
C ASP A 365 -19.36 9.67 2.06
N GLY A 366 -18.82 9.14 0.97
CA GLY A 366 -17.42 9.29 0.60
C GLY A 366 -16.47 8.29 1.27
N SER A 367 -16.87 7.66 2.36
CA SER A 367 -16.01 6.79 3.16
C SER A 367 -15.62 5.46 2.48
N THR A 368 -16.30 5.10 1.40
CA THR A 368 -16.07 3.87 0.63
C THR A 368 -15.57 4.13 -0.79
N ASN A 369 -15.31 5.39 -1.14
CA ASN A 369 -14.93 5.76 -2.50
C ASN A 369 -13.61 5.10 -2.94
N THR A 370 -12.62 5.01 -2.06
CA THR A 370 -11.36 4.32 -2.33
C THR A 370 -11.57 2.82 -2.57
N LEU A 371 -12.39 2.16 -1.76
CA LEU A 371 -12.71 0.75 -1.91
C LEU A 371 -13.41 0.46 -3.25
N ILE A 372 -14.38 1.30 -3.63
CA ILE A 372 -15.07 1.20 -4.92
C ILE A 372 -14.10 1.43 -6.09
N ALA A 373 -13.19 2.39 -5.94
CA ALA A 373 -12.16 2.68 -6.94
C ALA A 373 -11.22 1.49 -7.15
N LEU A 374 -10.79 0.84 -6.08
CA LEU A 374 -9.98 -0.38 -6.12
C LEU A 374 -10.72 -1.52 -6.83
N LEU A 375 -12.00 -1.73 -6.49
CA LEU A 375 -12.85 -2.73 -7.15
C LEU A 375 -12.97 -2.47 -8.66
N ALA A 376 -13.11 -1.21 -9.05
CA ALA A 376 -13.20 -0.81 -10.45
C ALA A 376 -11.88 -0.96 -11.21
N ALA A 377 -10.75 -0.77 -10.53
CA ALA A 377 -9.43 -0.92 -11.12
C ALA A 377 -9.08 -2.39 -11.42
N GLY A 378 -9.59 -3.35 -10.64
CA GLY A 378 -9.30 -4.77 -10.83
C GLY A 378 -9.74 -5.29 -12.21
N LYS A 379 -8.98 -6.22 -12.78
CA LYS A 379 -9.19 -6.77 -14.13
C LYS A 379 -9.29 -8.29 -14.14
N GLU A 380 -8.56 -8.96 -13.27
CA GLU A 380 -8.49 -10.42 -13.21
C GLU A 380 -9.63 -11.00 -12.37
N ASP A 381 -10.04 -12.23 -12.71
CA ASP A 381 -10.92 -13.02 -11.87
C ASP A 381 -10.18 -13.42 -10.57
N CYS A 382 -10.81 -13.16 -9.43
CA CYS A 382 -10.28 -13.44 -8.10
C CYS A 382 -10.72 -14.81 -7.56
N SER A 383 -11.50 -15.59 -8.31
CA SER A 383 -11.92 -16.94 -7.89
C SER A 383 -10.74 -17.91 -7.85
N LEU A 384 -10.70 -18.76 -6.82
CA LEU A 384 -9.77 -19.87 -6.80
C LEU A 384 -10.30 -20.95 -7.76
N VAL A 385 -9.77 -20.98 -8.99
CA VAL A 385 -10.07 -22.05 -9.93
C VAL A 385 -9.42 -23.32 -9.43
N LYS A 386 -10.19 -24.22 -8.81
CA LYS A 386 -9.72 -25.59 -8.59
C LYS A 386 -9.51 -26.21 -9.98
N PRO A 387 -8.33 -26.78 -10.30
CA PRO A 387 -8.18 -27.51 -11.55
C PRO A 387 -9.29 -28.57 -11.59
N GLU A 388 -10.12 -28.53 -12.65
CA GLU A 388 -11.10 -29.62 -12.87
C GLU A 388 -10.34 -30.93 -12.82
N PRO A 389 -10.82 -31.93 -12.06
CA PRO A 389 -10.21 -33.24 -12.10
C PRO A 389 -10.30 -33.73 -13.55
N THR A 390 -9.14 -33.95 -14.17
CA THR A 390 -9.05 -34.55 -15.50
C THR A 390 -9.95 -35.76 -15.53
N LYS A 391 -10.98 -35.72 -16.38
CA LYS A 391 -11.92 -36.83 -16.57
C LYS A 391 -11.09 -38.08 -16.82
N PRO A 392 -11.23 -39.15 -16.01
CA PRO A 392 -10.64 -40.43 -16.38
C PRO A 392 -11.33 -40.92 -17.65
N GLU A 393 -10.54 -41.45 -18.59
CA GLU A 393 -11.04 -42.10 -19.80
C GLU A 393 -12.09 -43.17 -19.48
N PRO A 394 -13.08 -43.37 -20.37
CA PRO A 394 -14.23 -44.20 -20.06
C PRO A 394 -13.84 -45.68 -19.92
N VAL A 395 -13.82 -46.17 -18.69
CA VAL A 395 -13.83 -47.64 -18.45
C VAL A 395 -15.22 -48.17 -18.78
N LYS A 396 -15.24 -49.20 -19.59
CA LYS A 396 -16.41 -49.88 -20.11
C LYS A 396 -17.40 -50.28 -18.98
N LYS A 397 -18.67 -49.96 -19.24
CA LYS A 397 -19.82 -50.33 -18.42
C LYS A 397 -19.86 -51.84 -18.11
N LEU A 398 -20.02 -52.15 -16.80
CA LEU A 398 -20.68 -53.38 -16.36
C LEU A 398 -22.00 -52.97 -15.70
N SER A 399 -23.02 -53.73 -16.02
CA SER A 399 -24.44 -53.49 -15.85
C SER A 399 -24.96 -53.59 -14.43
N SER A 400 -25.99 -52.78 -14.15
CA SER A 400 -27.14 -52.97 -13.27
C SER A 400 -26.92 -53.15 -11.77
N ALA A 401 -27.32 -52.14 -11.00
CA ALA A 401 -27.92 -52.35 -9.70
C ALA A 401 -29.06 -51.34 -9.47
N THR A 402 -30.13 -51.88 -8.96
CA THR A 402 -31.46 -51.34 -8.73
C THR A 402 -31.44 -50.27 -7.64
N VAL A 403 -32.15 -49.17 -7.83
CA VAL A 403 -32.43 -48.15 -6.80
C VAL A 403 -33.41 -48.75 -5.78
N ILE A 404 -33.06 -48.77 -4.53
CA ILE A 404 -33.96 -48.97 -3.39
C ILE A 404 -33.95 -47.65 -2.58
N GLU A 405 -35.11 -47.01 -2.53
CA GLU A 405 -35.37 -45.87 -1.67
C GLU A 405 -35.36 -46.31 -0.19
N GLY A 406 -34.65 -45.56 0.65
CA GLY A 406 -34.78 -45.64 2.10
C GLY A 406 -33.64 -46.34 2.85
N GLN A 407 -32.41 -45.89 2.73
CA GLN A 407 -31.35 -46.30 3.65
C GLN A 407 -30.94 -45.17 4.59
N LEU A 408 -31.10 -45.42 5.89
CA LEU A 408 -30.71 -44.57 7.01
C LEU A 408 -29.19 -44.64 7.32
N PHE A 409 -28.44 -45.45 6.58
CA PHE A 409 -27.01 -45.69 6.78
C PHE A 409 -26.25 -45.73 5.47
N THR A 410 -24.99 -45.29 5.50
CA THR A 410 -24.06 -45.38 4.35
C THR A 410 -23.69 -46.86 4.11
N THR A 411 -23.10 -47.20 2.96
CA THR A 411 -22.67 -48.55 2.55
C THR A 411 -21.74 -49.25 3.56
N ASP A 412 -21.12 -48.49 4.48
CA ASP A 412 -20.23 -49.00 5.54
C ASP A 412 -20.93 -49.14 6.91
N GLY A 413 -22.24 -48.96 6.99
CA GLY A 413 -23.02 -49.16 8.22
C GLY A 413 -22.90 -48.04 9.26
N ARG A 414 -22.33 -46.89 8.91
CA ARG A 414 -22.17 -45.71 9.78
C ARG A 414 -23.31 -44.73 9.62
N SER A 415 -23.64 -44.00 10.69
CA SER A 415 -24.64 -42.93 10.63
C SER A 415 -24.08 -41.68 9.94
N PRO A 416 -24.91 -40.83 9.34
CA PRO A 416 -24.45 -39.56 8.75
C PRO A 416 -23.70 -38.67 9.75
N ALA A 417 -24.05 -38.72 11.03
CA ALA A 417 -23.38 -37.96 12.09
C ALA A 417 -21.96 -38.47 12.39
N GLU A 418 -21.70 -39.77 12.33
CA GLU A 418 -20.36 -40.33 12.52
C GLU A 418 -19.43 -40.05 11.34
N VAL A 419 -19.98 -39.92 10.12
CA VAL A 419 -19.21 -39.51 8.92
C VAL A 419 -18.85 -38.05 8.99
N GLU A 420 -19.75 -37.20 9.45
CA GLU A 420 -19.55 -35.75 9.61
C GLU A 420 -18.50 -35.46 10.70
N GLU A 421 -18.54 -36.21 11.81
CA GLU A 421 -17.57 -36.08 12.91
C GLU A 421 -16.15 -36.55 12.49
N GLU A 422 -16.06 -37.64 11.70
CA GLU A 422 -14.78 -38.12 11.15
C GLU A 422 -14.19 -37.15 10.09
N GLU A 423 -15.03 -36.53 9.26
CA GLU A 423 -14.59 -35.48 8.33
C GLU A 423 -14.16 -34.21 9.05
N GLU A 424 -14.84 -33.81 10.10
CA GLU A 424 -14.47 -32.66 10.91
C GLU A 424 -13.14 -32.90 11.65
N LEU A 425 -12.92 -34.11 12.16
CA LEU A 425 -11.65 -34.48 12.78
C LEU A 425 -10.50 -34.52 11.77
N LYS A 426 -10.71 -35.04 10.56
CA LYS A 426 -9.72 -35.00 9.47
C LYS A 426 -9.36 -33.57 9.07
N ARG A 427 -10.36 -32.71 8.92
CA ARG A 427 -10.14 -31.27 8.62
C ARG A 427 -9.36 -30.56 9.74
N LYS A 428 -9.56 -30.99 11.00
CA LYS A 428 -8.85 -30.42 12.14
C LYS A 428 -7.38 -30.84 12.17
N MET A 429 -7.13 -32.13 11.92
CA MET A 429 -5.75 -32.66 11.82
C MET A 429 -4.98 -32.08 10.62
N GLU A 430 -5.66 -31.90 9.49
CA GLU A 430 -5.06 -31.29 8.30
C GLU A 430 -4.69 -29.82 8.55
N LYS A 431 -5.55 -29.06 9.25
CA LYS A 431 -5.26 -27.67 9.66
C LYS A 431 -4.09 -27.59 10.64
N GLU A 432 -3.99 -28.53 11.60
CA GLU A 432 -2.86 -28.59 12.54
C GLU A 432 -1.55 -28.95 11.83
N ALA A 433 -1.59 -29.84 10.84
CA ALA A 433 -0.43 -30.19 10.02
C ALA A 433 0.06 -29.01 9.18
N ILE A 434 -0.85 -28.28 8.53
CA ILE A 434 -0.54 -27.06 7.75
C ILE A 434 0.05 -25.98 8.66
N PHE A 435 -0.52 -25.78 9.84
CA PHE A 435 -0.01 -24.82 10.82
C PHE A 435 1.39 -25.19 11.32
N ALA A 436 1.65 -26.47 11.58
CA ALA A 436 2.96 -26.98 11.99
C ALA A 436 4.01 -26.81 10.88
N GLU A 437 3.65 -27.05 9.62
CA GLU A 437 4.53 -26.86 8.46
C GLU A 437 4.86 -25.37 8.24
N GLN A 438 3.86 -24.49 8.37
CA GLN A 438 4.06 -23.04 8.25
C GLN A 438 4.95 -22.51 9.37
N LYS A 439 4.78 -23.01 10.60
CA LYS A 439 5.63 -22.63 11.74
C LYS A 439 7.08 -23.07 11.51
N ALA A 440 7.29 -24.28 11.00
CA ALA A 440 8.63 -24.77 10.67
C ALA A 440 9.30 -23.96 9.54
N LYS A 441 8.54 -23.58 8.50
CA LYS A 441 9.03 -22.69 7.43
C LYS A 441 9.39 -21.29 7.95
N LYS A 442 8.59 -20.73 8.88
CA LYS A 442 8.88 -19.44 9.50
C LYS A 442 10.16 -19.49 10.32
N GLU A 443 10.32 -20.51 11.17
CA GLU A 443 11.53 -20.71 11.98
C GLU A 443 12.77 -20.91 11.11
N ALA A 444 12.66 -21.64 9.99
CA ALA A 444 13.74 -21.82 9.03
C ALA A 444 14.13 -20.48 8.34
N LEU A 445 13.15 -19.67 7.95
CA LEU A 445 13.38 -18.36 7.32
C LEU A 445 14.01 -17.36 8.31
N GLU A 446 13.57 -17.34 9.57
CA GLU A 446 14.17 -16.51 10.61
C GLU A 446 15.61 -16.94 10.92
N ALA A 447 15.87 -18.25 10.95
CA ALA A 447 17.20 -18.80 11.13
C ALA A 447 18.14 -18.42 9.96
N GLU A 448 17.62 -18.44 8.72
CA GLU A 448 18.37 -18.00 7.54
C GLU A 448 18.68 -16.50 7.58
N LYS A 449 17.69 -15.65 7.90
CA LYS A 449 17.90 -14.21 8.08
C LYS A 449 18.96 -13.92 9.14
N LYS A 450 18.91 -14.63 10.27
CA LYS A 450 19.89 -14.47 11.36
C LYS A 450 21.29 -14.88 10.91
N ARG A 451 21.43 -15.99 10.16
CA ARG A 451 22.71 -16.41 9.57
C ARG A 451 23.26 -15.38 8.59
N LYS A 452 22.42 -14.79 7.74
CA LYS A 452 22.84 -13.73 6.79
C LYS A 452 23.31 -12.48 7.52
N ALA A 453 22.61 -12.07 8.57
CA ALA A 453 23.00 -10.92 9.39
C ALA A 453 24.33 -11.14 10.14
N GLU A 454 24.50 -12.32 10.76
CA GLU A 454 25.75 -12.68 11.44
C GLU A 454 26.96 -12.75 10.48
N CYS A 455 26.75 -13.25 9.26
CA CYS A 455 27.77 -13.25 8.21
C CYS A 455 28.15 -11.82 7.82
N GLU A 456 27.21 -10.94 7.69
CA GLU A 456 27.42 -9.52 7.34
C GLU A 456 28.19 -8.77 8.44
N GLU A 457 27.88 -9.04 9.69
CA GLU A 457 28.59 -8.51 10.86
C GLU A 457 30.07 -8.99 10.87
N LEU A 458 30.31 -10.29 10.61
CA LEU A 458 31.66 -10.83 10.52
C LEU A 458 32.49 -10.21 9.37
N ILE A 459 31.86 -9.91 8.24
CA ILE A 459 32.51 -9.22 7.13
C ILE A 459 32.86 -7.78 7.50
N GLN A 460 31.95 -7.04 8.16
CA GLN A 460 32.19 -5.67 8.61
C GLN A 460 33.33 -5.62 9.63
N GLU A 461 33.31 -6.50 10.63
CA GLU A 461 34.40 -6.62 11.60
C GLU A 461 35.75 -6.94 10.93
N ALA A 462 35.75 -7.81 9.91
CA ALA A 462 36.97 -8.12 9.18
C ALA A 462 37.51 -6.92 8.40
N VAL A 463 36.64 -6.12 7.79
CA VAL A 463 37.04 -4.86 7.13
C VAL A 463 37.59 -3.85 8.13
N GLN A 464 36.99 -3.73 9.31
CA GLN A 464 37.49 -2.86 10.36
C GLN A 464 38.89 -3.33 10.82
N LEU A 465 39.06 -4.61 11.10
CA LEU A 465 40.36 -5.19 11.51
C LEU A 465 41.43 -5.05 10.42
N LYS A 466 41.04 -5.12 9.13
CA LYS A 466 41.92 -4.82 7.99
C LYS A 466 42.46 -3.38 8.06
N ASN A 467 41.57 -2.42 8.34
CA ASN A 467 41.93 -1.00 8.44
C ASN A 467 42.78 -0.69 9.68
N GLU A 468 42.63 -1.49 10.75
CA GLU A 468 43.47 -1.43 11.96
C GLU A 468 44.82 -2.18 11.81
N GLU A 469 45.16 -2.65 10.61
CA GLU A 469 46.37 -3.45 10.30
C GLU A 469 46.47 -4.81 11.02
N LYS A 470 45.36 -5.29 11.63
CA LYS A 470 45.26 -6.57 12.34
C LYS A 470 44.92 -7.73 11.39
N TYR A 471 45.73 -7.95 10.34
CA TYR A 471 45.46 -8.87 9.24
C TYR A 471 45.22 -10.33 9.66
N GLY A 472 45.88 -10.78 10.75
CA GLY A 472 45.70 -12.14 11.27
C GLY A 472 44.30 -12.38 11.87
N GLU A 473 43.71 -11.38 12.52
CA GLU A 473 42.38 -11.43 13.11
C GLU A 473 41.31 -11.25 12.02
N ALA A 474 41.52 -10.34 11.07
CA ALA A 474 40.66 -10.16 9.91
C ALA A 474 40.46 -11.47 9.14
N MET A 475 41.54 -12.20 8.86
CA MET A 475 41.49 -13.52 8.19
C MET A 475 40.72 -14.57 8.98
N LYS A 476 40.76 -14.54 10.33
CA LYS A 476 39.96 -15.46 11.15
C LYS A 476 38.47 -15.19 11.03
N LYS A 477 38.09 -13.90 10.98
CA LYS A 477 36.69 -13.49 10.82
C LYS A 477 36.16 -13.85 9.44
N LEU A 478 36.94 -13.61 8.36
CA LEU A 478 36.55 -13.99 7.00
C LEU A 478 36.38 -15.51 6.83
N LYS A 479 37.28 -16.32 7.42
CA LYS A 479 37.10 -17.77 7.41
C LYS A 479 35.84 -18.25 8.12
N ARG A 480 35.42 -17.56 9.21
CA ARG A 480 34.15 -17.84 9.87
C ARG A 480 32.97 -17.46 9.00
N ALA A 481 33.02 -16.30 8.35
CA ALA A 481 31.98 -15.87 7.42
C ALA A 481 31.85 -16.84 6.22
N SER A 482 32.96 -17.27 5.63
CA SER A 482 32.99 -18.27 4.54
C SER A 482 32.43 -19.64 4.97
N ALA A 483 32.69 -20.09 6.20
CA ALA A 483 32.13 -21.33 6.73
C ALA A 483 30.61 -21.33 6.89
N MET A 484 29.97 -20.17 6.81
CA MET A 484 28.50 -20.04 6.82
C MET A 484 27.84 -20.42 5.50
N ASN A 485 28.60 -20.59 4.41
CA ASN A 485 28.14 -21.03 3.09
C ASN A 485 26.93 -20.21 2.60
N ILE A 486 27.09 -18.89 2.48
CA ILE A 486 26.06 -17.99 1.93
C ILE A 486 26.48 -17.56 0.52
N PRO A 487 25.87 -18.11 -0.55
CA PRO A 487 26.33 -17.90 -1.93
C PRO A 487 26.38 -16.42 -2.34
N GLU A 488 25.43 -15.62 -1.86
CA GLU A 488 25.32 -14.17 -2.18
C GLU A 488 26.48 -13.33 -1.60
N LYS A 489 27.22 -13.84 -0.61
CA LYS A 489 28.31 -13.13 0.06
C LYS A 489 29.70 -13.73 -0.25
N GLU A 490 29.77 -14.85 -0.93
CA GLU A 490 31.00 -15.59 -1.19
C GLU A 490 32.02 -14.80 -2.03
N GLU A 491 31.53 -14.08 -3.04
CA GLU A 491 32.36 -13.23 -3.90
C GLU A 491 33.00 -12.07 -3.13
N ALA A 492 32.20 -11.42 -2.27
CA ALA A 492 32.66 -10.33 -1.41
C ALA A 492 33.69 -10.81 -0.36
N ILE A 493 33.47 -11.98 0.24
CA ILE A 493 34.39 -12.59 1.20
C ILE A 493 35.73 -12.88 0.53
N ASN A 494 35.73 -13.51 -0.66
CA ASN A 494 36.93 -13.86 -1.41
C ASN A 494 37.73 -12.63 -1.83
N ALA A 495 37.07 -11.56 -2.27
CA ALA A 495 37.72 -10.30 -2.62
C ALA A 495 38.47 -9.69 -1.43
N ILE A 496 37.79 -9.60 -0.25
CA ILE A 496 38.40 -9.06 0.97
C ILE A 496 39.52 -9.97 1.49
N GLU A 497 39.39 -11.31 1.37
CA GLU A 497 40.46 -12.25 1.72
C GLU A 497 41.72 -12.01 0.90
N GLN A 498 41.55 -11.76 -0.39
CA GLN A 498 42.68 -11.52 -1.28
C GLN A 498 43.38 -10.20 -0.92
N GLU A 499 42.63 -9.12 -0.69
CA GLU A 499 43.20 -7.85 -0.26
C GLU A 499 43.95 -7.96 1.07
N VAL A 500 43.40 -8.68 2.05
CA VAL A 500 44.04 -8.89 3.36
C VAL A 500 45.33 -9.70 3.23
N LYS A 501 45.40 -10.70 2.32
CA LYS A 501 46.60 -11.46 2.04
C LYS A 501 47.70 -10.58 1.42
N GLU A 502 47.35 -9.78 0.42
CA GLU A 502 48.28 -8.86 -0.24
C GLU A 502 48.88 -7.82 0.74
N LEU A 503 48.00 -7.22 1.58
CA LEU A 503 48.41 -6.25 2.60
C LEU A 503 49.31 -6.89 3.68
N LYS A 504 49.03 -8.12 4.07
CA LYS A 504 49.81 -8.86 5.03
C LYS A 504 51.22 -9.20 4.48
N GLU A 505 51.33 -9.55 3.20
CA GLU A 505 52.60 -9.79 2.53
C GLU A 505 53.42 -8.49 2.38
N LYS A 506 52.80 -7.39 1.98
CA LYS A 506 53.43 -6.06 1.88
C LYS A 506 53.93 -5.53 3.23
N ASN A 507 53.27 -5.85 4.33
CA ASN A 507 53.65 -5.42 5.68
C ASN A 507 54.55 -6.43 6.42
N SER A 508 54.84 -7.58 5.82
CA SER A 508 55.76 -8.53 6.38
C SER A 508 57.19 -7.98 6.38
N ILE A 509 58.07 -8.51 7.26
CA ILE A 509 59.50 -8.10 7.34
C ILE A 509 60.18 -8.32 6.00
N THR A 510 59.85 -9.38 5.29
CA THR A 510 60.34 -9.68 3.94
C THR A 510 59.87 -8.69 2.89
N GLY A 511 58.61 -8.21 2.94
CA GLY A 511 58.11 -7.19 2.03
C GLY A 511 58.72 -5.80 2.26
N LYS A 512 59.02 -5.45 3.53
CA LYS A 512 59.73 -4.20 3.88
C LYS A 512 61.19 -4.24 3.44
N LEU A 513 61.87 -5.38 3.56
CA LEU A 513 63.23 -5.60 3.03
C LEU A 513 63.26 -5.57 1.50
N ALA A 514 62.31 -6.19 0.82
CA ALA A 514 62.24 -6.16 -0.65
C ALA A 514 62.04 -4.73 -1.18
N LYS A 515 61.20 -3.92 -0.54
CA LYS A 515 61.04 -2.49 -0.86
C LYS A 515 62.30 -1.68 -0.60
N PHE A 516 63.03 -1.95 0.49
CA PHE A 516 64.28 -1.27 0.82
C PHE A 516 65.37 -1.60 -0.25
N PHE A 517 65.45 -2.84 -0.72
CA PHE A 517 66.37 -3.25 -1.79
C PHE A 517 65.99 -2.69 -3.18
N THR A 518 64.70 -2.58 -3.51
CA THR A 518 64.30 -1.94 -4.78
C THR A 518 64.59 -0.43 -4.77
N THR A 519 64.38 0.28 -3.66
CA THR A 519 64.69 1.70 -3.56
C THR A 519 66.20 1.98 -3.66
N ILE A 520 67.07 1.02 -3.23
CA ILE A 520 68.55 1.13 -3.38
C ILE A 520 69.00 0.83 -4.82
N LEU A 521 68.26 0.03 -5.57
CA LEU A 521 68.58 -0.33 -6.95
C LEU A 521 68.07 0.70 -7.99
N ASP A 522 67.13 1.60 -7.60
CA ASP A 522 66.64 2.67 -8.46
C ASP A 522 67.39 4.02 -8.23
N GLU A 523 68.42 4.06 -7.32
CA GLU A 523 69.31 5.22 -7.08
C GLU A 523 70.72 5.05 -7.66
N ASP A 524 71.03 3.99 -8.43
CA ASP A 524 72.22 3.81 -9.25
C ASP A 524 71.80 3.83 -10.77
#